data_b6f977bd4d0b05362542f5bef4ebbdb9
#
_entry.id   b6f977bd4d0b05362542f5bef4ebbdb9
#
_cell.length_a   1.000
_cell.length_b   1.000
_cell.length_c   1.000
_cell.angle_alpha   90.00
_cell.angle_beta   90.00
_cell.angle_gamma   90.00
#
_symmetry.space_group_name_H-M   'P 1'
#
loop_
_entity.id
_entity.type
_entity.pdbx_description
1 polymer ?
#
loop_
_entity_poly.entity_id
_entity_poly.type
_entity_poly.pdbx_seq_one_letter_code
_entity_poly.pdbx_strand_id
1 'polypeptide(L)'
;MIVESTECLADLEIIVTMKIEEVKSTVKTQRISAHSHVKGLGLNEAGEAVKVASGLVGQDQAREAAGLVVDLIKSKKMSGRAILMAGPPGTGKTAIALAIAHELGNKVGCFSNVF
;
A
#
# COMPACT_ATOMS: atom_id res chain seq x y z
N MET A 1 44.75 47.88 -29.14
CA MET A 1 45.08 46.46 -29.16
C MET A 1 45.08 45.90 -27.75
N ILE A 2 44.04 46.14 -26.98
CA ILE A 2 43.78 45.54 -25.67
C ILE A 2 42.25 45.60 -25.49
N VAL A 3 41.50 44.83 -26.27
CA VAL A 3 40.03 44.73 -26.13
C VAL A 3 39.53 43.29 -26.32
N GLU A 4 40.44 42.35 -26.58
CA GLU A 4 40.04 40.96 -26.88
C GLU A 4 40.10 40.00 -25.67
N SER A 5 40.50 40.46 -24.51
CA SER A 5 40.61 39.59 -23.32
C SER A 5 39.45 39.72 -22.32
N THR A 6 38.54 40.64 -22.52
CA THR A 6 37.40 40.84 -21.61
C THR A 6 36.14 40.08 -22.03
N GLU A 7 35.99 39.73 -23.31
CA GLU A 7 34.83 38.92 -23.76
C GLU A 7 34.95 37.45 -23.41
N CYS A 8 36.15 36.89 -23.42
CA CYS A 8 36.39 35.50 -23.01
C CYS A 8 36.15 35.26 -21.51
N LEU A 9 36.33 36.26 -20.66
CA LEU A 9 36.10 36.14 -19.21
C LEU A 9 34.60 36.24 -18.87
N ALA A 10 33.82 36.98 -19.65
CA ALA A 10 32.37 37.06 -19.48
C ALA A 10 31.67 35.71 -19.83
N ASP A 11 32.13 35.02 -20.87
CA ASP A 11 31.62 33.71 -21.23
C ASP A 11 31.99 32.63 -20.20
N LEU A 12 33.13 32.72 -19.55
CA LEU A 12 33.54 31.82 -18.47
C LEU A 12 32.73 32.06 -17.19
N GLU A 13 32.37 33.30 -16.89
CA GLU A 13 31.50 33.61 -15.74
C GLU A 13 30.04 33.12 -15.98
N ILE A 14 29.56 33.17 -17.19
CA ILE A 14 28.23 32.65 -17.55
C ILE A 14 28.17 31.10 -17.40
N ILE A 15 29.25 30.40 -17.71
CA ILE A 15 29.36 28.96 -17.55
C ILE A 15 29.44 28.53 -16.07
N VAL A 16 30.11 29.35 -15.23
CA VAL A 16 30.24 29.08 -13.79
C VAL A 16 28.93 29.37 -13.03
N THR A 17 28.07 30.24 -13.55
CA THR A 17 26.78 30.59 -12.93
C THR A 17 25.61 29.74 -13.39
N MET A 18 25.83 28.77 -14.27
CA MET A 18 24.85 27.71 -14.50
C MET A 18 24.78 26.82 -13.25
N LYS A 19 24.10 27.29 -12.24
CA LYS A 19 23.64 26.44 -11.16
C LYS A 19 22.70 25.42 -11.81
N ILE A 20 23.17 24.18 -11.86
CA ILE A 20 22.29 23.04 -12.07
C ILE A 20 21.39 23.03 -10.83
N GLU A 21 20.22 23.63 -10.91
CA GLU A 21 19.17 23.38 -9.94
C GLU A 21 18.77 21.93 -10.13
N GLU A 22 19.19 21.08 -9.18
CA GLU A 22 18.58 19.78 -9.04
C GLU A 22 17.08 20.01 -8.85
N VAL A 23 16.31 19.78 -9.89
CA VAL A 23 14.86 19.69 -9.79
C VAL A 23 14.59 18.49 -8.89
N LYS A 24 14.52 18.72 -7.60
CA LYS A 24 14.04 17.72 -6.66
C LYS A 24 12.66 17.34 -7.14
N SER A 25 12.56 16.13 -7.68
CA SER A 25 11.30 15.54 -8.05
C SER A 25 10.34 15.68 -6.86
N THR A 26 9.36 16.57 -6.99
CA THR A 26 8.30 16.77 -6.00
C THR A 26 7.29 15.62 -6.02
N VAL A 27 7.47 14.67 -6.91
CA VAL A 27 6.69 13.44 -6.89
C VAL A 27 7.21 12.60 -5.74
N LYS A 28 6.67 12.83 -4.56
CA LYS A 28 6.75 11.87 -3.47
C LYS A 28 6.09 10.58 -3.97
N THR A 29 6.90 9.66 -4.47
CA THR A 29 6.45 8.28 -4.68
C THR A 29 6.19 7.73 -3.28
N GLN A 30 4.99 7.96 -2.79
CA GLN A 30 4.56 7.38 -1.53
C GLN A 30 4.44 5.88 -1.80
N ARG A 31 5.49 5.13 -1.47
CA ARG A 31 5.39 3.68 -1.39
C ARG A 31 4.38 3.38 -0.29
N ILE A 32 3.18 3.00 -0.69
CA ILE A 32 2.16 2.49 0.23
C ILE A 32 2.60 1.07 0.61
N SER A 33 3.62 0.97 1.46
CA SER A 33 4.12 -0.31 1.97
C SER A 33 3.26 -0.87 3.09
N ALA A 34 2.44 -0.01 3.72
CA ALA A 34 1.72 -0.37 4.95
C ALA A 34 0.23 -0.69 4.72
N HIS A 35 -0.26 -0.68 3.47
CA HIS A 35 -1.69 -0.91 3.14
C HIS A 35 -2.69 -0.18 4.07
N SER A 36 -2.35 1.03 4.51
CA SER A 36 -3.14 1.83 5.44
C SER A 36 -4.52 2.24 4.91
N HIS A 37 -4.74 2.07 3.59
CA HIS A 37 -6.03 2.31 2.94
C HIS A 37 -7.04 1.19 3.19
N VAL A 38 -6.59 0.00 3.60
CA VAL A 38 -7.45 -1.15 3.87
C VAL A 38 -8.02 -1.03 5.28
N LYS A 39 -9.34 -0.95 5.39
CA LYS A 39 -10.05 -0.80 6.67
C LYS A 39 -10.90 -2.02 7.03
N GLY A 40 -11.10 -2.94 6.11
CA GLY A 40 -11.90 -4.14 6.30
C GLY A 40 -12.11 -4.88 4.98
N LEU A 41 -12.90 -5.94 4.99
CA LEU A 41 -13.21 -6.75 3.81
C LEU A 41 -14.23 -6.10 2.88
N GLY A 42 -15.03 -5.14 3.38
CA GLY A 42 -16.08 -4.46 2.62
C GLY A 42 -17.18 -5.41 2.16
N LEU A 43 -17.65 -6.25 3.05
CA LEU A 43 -18.78 -7.16 2.81
C LEU A 43 -20.09 -6.53 3.28
N ASN A 44 -21.20 -6.90 2.66
CA ASN A 44 -22.55 -6.59 3.11
C ASN A 44 -22.95 -7.52 4.28
N GLU A 45 -24.10 -7.24 4.90
CA GLU A 45 -24.68 -8.10 5.94
C GLU A 45 -24.97 -9.52 5.45
N ALA A 46 -25.22 -9.70 4.13
CA ALA A 46 -25.37 -10.99 3.49
C ALA A 46 -24.05 -11.75 3.26
N GLY A 47 -22.89 -11.13 3.53
CA GLY A 47 -21.57 -11.70 3.27
C GLY A 47 -21.09 -11.54 1.83
N GLU A 48 -21.79 -10.78 0.99
CA GLU A 48 -21.40 -10.50 -0.40
C GLU A 48 -20.44 -9.32 -0.48
N ALA A 49 -19.47 -9.40 -1.40
CA ALA A 49 -18.49 -8.35 -1.58
C ALA A 49 -19.04 -7.15 -2.34
N VAL A 50 -18.95 -5.96 -1.77
CA VAL A 50 -19.24 -4.72 -2.48
C VAL A 50 -18.07 -4.38 -3.39
N LYS A 51 -18.32 -4.04 -4.68
CA LYS A 51 -17.28 -3.80 -5.69
C LYS A 51 -16.19 -2.83 -5.25
N VAL A 52 -16.54 -1.77 -4.53
CA VAL A 52 -15.61 -0.78 -3.99
C VAL A 52 -16.01 -0.49 -2.55
N ALA A 53 -15.33 -1.05 -1.59
CA ALA A 53 -15.59 -0.81 -0.18
C ALA A 53 -14.33 -1.05 0.68
N SER A 54 -14.23 -0.33 1.78
CA SER A 54 -13.17 -0.50 2.80
C SER A 54 -11.73 -0.43 2.28
N GLY A 55 -11.51 0.27 1.16
CA GLY A 55 -10.19 0.39 0.52
C GLY A 55 -9.80 -0.78 -0.39
N LEU A 56 -10.69 -1.72 -0.62
CA LEU A 56 -10.51 -2.82 -1.55
C LEU A 56 -11.40 -2.65 -2.79
N VAL A 57 -10.86 -3.03 -3.95
CA VAL A 57 -11.56 -2.98 -5.25
C VAL A 57 -11.40 -4.34 -5.92
N GLY A 58 -12.52 -4.94 -6.31
CA GLY A 58 -12.53 -6.27 -6.94
C GLY A 58 -12.20 -7.41 -5.99
N GLN A 59 -11.73 -8.53 -6.54
CA GLN A 59 -11.42 -9.76 -5.78
C GLN A 59 -12.63 -10.25 -4.96
N ASP A 60 -13.83 -10.17 -5.54
CA ASP A 60 -15.08 -10.39 -4.82
C ASP A 60 -15.12 -11.77 -4.18
N GLN A 61 -14.80 -12.82 -4.93
CA GLN A 61 -14.78 -14.20 -4.43
C GLN A 61 -13.78 -14.42 -3.28
N ALA A 62 -12.60 -13.82 -3.39
CA ALA A 62 -11.58 -13.95 -2.34
C ALA A 62 -11.98 -13.21 -1.06
N ARG A 63 -12.68 -12.07 -1.18
CA ARG A 63 -13.20 -11.29 -0.06
C ARG A 63 -14.34 -11.99 0.64
N GLU A 64 -15.25 -12.62 -0.11
CA GLU A 64 -16.34 -13.45 0.43
C GLU A 64 -15.80 -14.68 1.15
N ALA A 65 -14.84 -15.39 0.55
CA ALA A 65 -14.16 -16.50 1.21
C ALA A 65 -13.45 -16.06 2.50
N ALA A 66 -12.83 -14.88 2.50
CA ALA A 66 -12.22 -14.32 3.69
C ALA A 66 -13.25 -13.97 4.78
N GLY A 67 -14.43 -13.51 4.40
CA GLY A 67 -15.54 -13.27 5.32
C GLY A 67 -15.99 -14.52 6.04
N LEU A 68 -16.17 -15.62 5.30
CA LEU A 68 -16.47 -16.95 5.88
C LEU A 68 -15.40 -17.37 6.90
N VAL A 69 -14.13 -17.14 6.57
CA VAL A 69 -13.03 -17.45 7.50
C VAL A 69 -13.13 -16.61 8.78
N VAL A 70 -13.42 -15.32 8.67
CA VAL A 70 -13.63 -14.44 9.82
C VAL A 70 -14.75 -14.95 10.72
N ASP A 71 -15.86 -15.40 10.16
CA ASP A 71 -17.00 -15.94 10.92
C ASP A 71 -16.66 -17.27 11.61
N LEU A 72 -15.90 -18.12 10.94
CA LEU A 72 -15.40 -19.36 11.55
C LEU A 72 -14.45 -19.10 12.71
N ILE A 73 -13.60 -18.05 12.61
CA ILE A 73 -12.70 -17.64 13.70
C ILE A 73 -13.52 -17.05 14.87
N LYS A 74 -14.48 -16.17 14.56
CA LYS A 74 -15.37 -15.58 15.58
C LYS A 74 -16.18 -16.66 16.33
N SER A 75 -16.59 -17.72 15.62
CA SER A 75 -17.29 -18.86 16.20
C SER A 75 -16.36 -19.89 16.89
N LYS A 76 -15.04 -19.59 16.97
CA LYS A 76 -14.02 -20.46 17.57
C LYS A 76 -13.88 -21.86 16.93
N LYS A 77 -14.40 -22.05 15.73
CA LYS A 77 -14.34 -23.34 15.00
C LYS A 77 -12.99 -23.56 14.28
N MET A 78 -12.15 -22.53 14.21
CA MET A 78 -10.84 -22.54 13.51
C MET A 78 -9.65 -22.59 14.47
N SER A 79 -9.85 -22.95 15.73
CA SER A 79 -8.75 -23.03 16.70
C SER A 79 -7.68 -24.03 16.25
N GLY A 80 -6.42 -23.60 16.22
CA GLY A 80 -5.28 -24.44 15.83
C GLY A 80 -5.17 -24.75 14.33
N ARG A 81 -5.93 -24.09 13.47
CA ARG A 81 -5.84 -24.24 11.99
C ARG A 81 -5.08 -23.07 11.37
N ALA A 82 -4.32 -23.38 10.32
CA ALA A 82 -3.63 -22.39 9.50
C ALA A 82 -4.43 -22.07 8.23
N ILE A 83 -4.36 -20.84 7.76
CA ILE A 83 -4.97 -20.39 6.51
C ILE A 83 -3.87 -20.13 5.51
N LEU A 84 -3.92 -20.80 4.35
CA LEU A 84 -2.96 -20.59 3.27
C LEU A 84 -3.61 -19.74 2.17
N MET A 85 -2.99 -18.64 1.82
CA MET A 85 -3.37 -17.78 0.68
C MET A 85 -2.37 -17.96 -0.45
N ALA A 86 -2.80 -18.54 -1.57
CA ALA A 86 -1.98 -18.75 -2.74
C ALA A 86 -2.52 -17.95 -3.94
N GLY A 87 -1.62 -17.51 -4.82
CA GLY A 87 -1.98 -16.78 -6.04
C GLY A 87 -0.81 -16.01 -6.61
N PRO A 88 -0.93 -15.44 -7.84
CA PRO A 88 0.10 -14.65 -8.48
C PRO A 88 0.51 -13.43 -7.65
N PRO A 89 1.71 -12.88 -7.87
CA PRO A 89 2.11 -11.63 -7.24
C PRO A 89 1.18 -10.48 -7.66
N GLY A 90 0.95 -9.51 -6.77
CA GLY A 90 0.12 -8.34 -7.06
C GLY A 90 -1.39 -8.55 -6.96
N THR A 91 -1.89 -9.72 -6.58
CA THR A 91 -3.34 -10.01 -6.42
C THR A 91 -3.95 -9.55 -5.10
N GLY A 92 -3.20 -8.84 -4.27
CA GLY A 92 -3.73 -8.26 -3.03
C GLY A 92 -3.81 -9.23 -1.84
N LYS A 93 -3.06 -10.34 -1.85
CA LYS A 93 -3.05 -11.31 -0.74
C LYS A 93 -2.78 -10.67 0.62
N THR A 94 -1.75 -9.84 0.71
CA THR A 94 -1.40 -9.11 1.93
C THR A 94 -2.49 -8.14 2.36
N ALA A 95 -3.14 -7.45 1.40
CA ALA A 95 -4.22 -6.53 1.69
C ALA A 95 -5.44 -7.26 2.27
N ILE A 96 -5.80 -8.44 1.73
CA ILE A 96 -6.88 -9.29 2.26
C ILE A 96 -6.52 -9.82 3.65
N ALA A 97 -5.26 -10.22 3.89
CA ALA A 97 -4.81 -10.66 5.22
C ALA A 97 -4.95 -9.55 6.27
N LEU A 98 -4.57 -8.33 5.92
CA LEU A 98 -4.76 -7.16 6.78
C LEU A 98 -6.25 -6.83 6.98
N ALA A 99 -7.07 -6.95 5.94
CA ALA A 99 -8.51 -6.78 6.05
C ALA A 99 -9.14 -7.78 7.03
N ILE A 100 -8.73 -9.05 6.99
CA ILE A 100 -9.15 -10.07 7.97
C ILE A 100 -8.73 -9.66 9.38
N ALA A 101 -7.50 -9.19 9.55
CA ALA A 101 -7.00 -8.74 10.85
C ALA A 101 -7.81 -7.55 11.38
N HIS A 102 -8.20 -6.61 10.52
CA HIS A 102 -9.06 -5.49 10.90
C HIS A 102 -10.48 -5.93 11.29
N GLU A 103 -11.07 -6.90 10.57
CA GLU A 103 -12.40 -7.44 10.88
C GLU A 103 -12.43 -8.26 12.17
N LEU A 104 -11.33 -8.92 12.50
CA LEU A 104 -11.19 -9.62 13.78
C LEU A 104 -11.03 -8.63 14.94
N GLY A 105 -10.53 -7.43 14.66
CA GLY A 105 -10.46 -6.31 15.57
C GLY A 105 -9.79 -6.60 16.90
N ASN A 106 -10.09 -5.79 17.89
CA ASN A 106 -9.52 -5.87 19.24
C ASN A 106 -9.93 -7.11 20.07
N LYS A 107 -10.69 -8.03 19.50
CA LYS A 107 -11.17 -9.22 20.21
C LYS A 107 -10.21 -10.42 20.17
N VAL A 108 -9.20 -10.36 19.31
CA VAL A 108 -8.14 -11.39 19.23
C VAL A 108 -6.81 -10.74 19.58
N GLY A 109 -6.55 -10.62 20.87
CA GLY A 109 -5.36 -10.00 21.44
C GLY A 109 -4.03 -10.74 21.19
N CYS A 110 -3.83 -11.36 20.03
CA CYS A 110 -2.63 -12.14 19.72
C CYS A 110 -1.92 -11.78 18.42
N PHE A 111 -2.32 -10.72 17.69
CA PHE A 111 -1.64 -10.36 16.42
C PHE A 111 -0.75 -9.12 16.51
N SER A 112 -0.48 -8.58 17.70
CA SER A 112 0.35 -7.37 17.86
C SER A 112 1.85 -7.57 17.71
N ASN A 113 2.36 -8.78 17.48
CA ASN A 113 3.81 -9.06 17.54
C ASN A 113 4.35 -9.88 16.37
N VAL A 114 3.83 -9.76 15.17
CA VAL A 114 4.38 -10.48 14.00
C VAL A 114 4.67 -9.51 12.84
N PHE A 115 5.28 -8.34 13.15
CA PHE A 115 6.09 -7.59 12.16
C PHE A 115 7.09 -6.72 12.91
#